data_5a2f98ad453837fde8c11a30eb1d412d
#
_entry.id   5a2f98ad453837fde8c11a30eb1d412d
#
_cell.length_a   1.000
_cell.length_b   1.000
_cell.length_c   1.000
_cell.angle_alpha   90.00
_cell.angle_beta   90.00
_cell.angle_gamma   90.00
#
_symmetry.space_group_name_H-M   'P 1'
#
loop_
_entity.id
_entity.type
_entity.pdbx_description
1 polymer ?
#
loop_
_entity_poly.entity_id
_entity_poly.type
_entity_poly.pdbx_seq_one_letter_code
_entity_poly.pdbx_strand_id
1 'polypeptide(L)'
;MLDPALLRKDLDAVVRRLASRGVAFPVELFNSLESRRKAVQTETEGLQAQRNALAKQIGALKSKGEDASAVMAESQAIPGRLKALEQDLAEVQTQLADMLMAIPNLPHESVPVGSSADENIEVRRWVPQADPSSGDPQGLGFEPRDHVTLGETIGLDFDTAAKLSGARFSFMRGPIARLHRALAQFMLDLQTEQHGYSECYTPYIVNASTLMGTGQLPKFKNDMFWVTRGGDEPTLDEQGNVIAGEEQYLISTSEITLTSLVRDTIVPAAQLPIRLTAHTPCFRSEAGSGGRDTRGLIRQHPVSYTHLTLPTNREV
;
A
#
# COMPACT_ATOMS: atom_id res chain seq x y z
N MET A 1 3.95 4.10 -4.82
CA MET A 1 4.72 5.36 -4.76
C MET A 1 5.54 5.49 -6.02
N LEU A 2 5.61 6.68 -6.63
CA LEU A 2 6.47 6.91 -7.80
C LEU A 2 7.94 6.67 -7.48
N ASP A 3 8.67 6.03 -8.40
CA ASP A 3 10.12 5.88 -8.28
C ASP A 3 10.80 7.25 -8.43
N PRO A 4 11.54 7.74 -7.42
CA PRO A 4 12.28 8.99 -7.51
C PRO A 4 13.30 9.02 -8.67
N ALA A 5 13.78 7.88 -9.13
CA ALA A 5 14.70 7.80 -10.25
C ALA A 5 14.03 8.24 -11.58
N LEU A 6 12.75 7.92 -11.77
CA LEU A 6 11.97 8.38 -12.93
C LEU A 6 11.84 9.91 -12.93
N LEU A 7 11.53 10.50 -11.77
CA LEU A 7 11.42 11.95 -11.61
C LEU A 7 12.74 12.67 -11.89
N ARG A 8 13.85 12.11 -11.44
CA ARG A 8 15.20 12.67 -11.68
C ARG A 8 15.63 12.54 -13.14
N LYS A 9 15.14 11.52 -13.84
CA LYS A 9 15.50 11.23 -15.25
C LYS A 9 14.73 12.10 -16.23
N ASP A 10 13.42 12.22 -16.07
CA ASP A 10 12.53 12.96 -16.98
C ASP A 10 11.29 13.47 -16.22
N LEU A 11 11.48 14.57 -15.50
CA LEU A 11 10.41 15.20 -14.71
C LEU A 11 9.24 15.64 -15.60
N ASP A 12 9.54 16.21 -16.77
CA ASP A 12 8.51 16.75 -17.67
C ASP A 12 7.60 15.64 -18.21
N ALA A 13 8.14 14.47 -18.55
CA ALA A 13 7.34 13.33 -18.98
C ALA A 13 6.43 12.83 -17.85
N VAL A 14 6.95 12.74 -16.63
CA VAL A 14 6.15 12.36 -15.45
C VAL A 14 5.03 13.34 -15.20
N VAL A 15 5.31 14.65 -15.25
CA VAL A 15 4.30 15.72 -15.05
C VAL A 15 3.20 15.63 -16.10
N ARG A 16 3.54 15.46 -17.39
CA ARG A 16 2.53 15.28 -18.44
C ARG A 16 1.65 14.06 -18.22
N ARG A 17 2.23 12.93 -17.82
CA ARG A 17 1.47 11.69 -17.57
C ARG A 17 0.57 11.81 -16.35
N LEU A 18 0.99 12.50 -15.30
CA LEU A 18 0.14 12.78 -14.13
C LEU A 18 -0.99 13.75 -14.49
N ALA A 19 -0.72 14.75 -15.33
CA ALA A 19 -1.74 15.69 -15.81
C ALA A 19 -2.86 14.98 -16.58
N SER A 20 -2.58 13.88 -17.30
CA SER A 20 -3.62 13.08 -17.98
C SER A 20 -4.59 12.38 -17.00
N ARG A 21 -4.23 12.32 -15.70
CA ARG A 21 -5.10 11.85 -14.60
C ARG A 21 -5.72 13.01 -13.79
N GLY A 22 -5.59 14.25 -14.24
CA GLY A 22 -6.02 15.42 -13.49
C GLY A 22 -5.17 15.73 -12.26
N VAL A 23 -3.94 15.19 -12.17
CA VAL A 23 -3.04 15.38 -11.02
C VAL A 23 -1.97 16.43 -11.34
N ALA A 24 -1.95 17.52 -10.58
CA ALA A 24 -0.90 18.51 -10.62
C ALA A 24 0.28 18.07 -9.75
N PHE A 25 1.45 17.85 -10.36
CA PHE A 25 2.67 17.51 -9.63
C PHE A 25 3.34 18.79 -9.09
N PRO A 26 3.76 18.85 -7.81
CA PRO A 26 4.37 20.03 -7.21
C PRO A 26 5.86 20.17 -7.62
N VAL A 27 6.10 20.59 -8.85
CA VAL A 27 7.44 20.65 -9.47
C VAL A 27 8.43 21.50 -8.68
N GLU A 28 8.01 22.68 -8.20
CA GLU A 28 8.89 23.60 -7.47
C GLU A 28 9.33 23.00 -6.13
N LEU A 29 8.40 22.38 -5.41
CA LEU A 29 8.69 21.72 -4.14
C LEU A 29 9.67 20.56 -4.36
N PHE A 30 9.42 19.70 -5.35
CA PHE A 30 10.30 18.60 -5.69
C PHE A 30 11.73 19.07 -6.01
N ASN A 31 11.87 20.07 -6.86
CA ASN A 31 13.16 20.62 -7.24
C ASN A 31 13.90 21.25 -6.06
N SER A 32 13.19 21.95 -5.17
CA SER A 32 13.76 22.51 -3.96
C SER A 32 14.29 21.43 -3.03
N LEU A 33 13.50 20.40 -2.76
CA LEU A 33 13.90 19.28 -1.90
C LEU A 33 15.08 18.47 -2.47
N GLU A 34 15.05 18.19 -3.79
CA GLU A 34 16.16 17.49 -4.45
C GLU A 34 17.47 18.33 -4.46
N SER A 35 17.36 19.64 -4.62
CA SER A 35 18.51 20.54 -4.55
C SER A 35 19.11 20.55 -3.14
N ARG A 36 18.27 20.66 -2.10
CA ARG A 36 18.70 20.58 -0.70
C ARG A 36 19.34 19.23 -0.39
N ARG A 37 18.69 18.12 -0.79
CA ARG A 37 19.24 16.75 -0.63
C ARG A 37 20.62 16.62 -1.25
N LYS A 38 20.79 17.08 -2.50
CA LYS A 38 22.06 17.02 -3.21
C LYS A 38 23.15 17.88 -2.53
N ALA A 39 22.81 19.07 -2.07
CA ALA A 39 23.74 19.95 -1.37
C ALA A 39 24.23 19.31 -0.05
N VAL A 40 23.30 18.81 0.77
CA VAL A 40 23.61 18.13 2.03
C VAL A 40 24.50 16.90 1.79
N GLN A 41 24.16 16.10 0.78
CA GLN A 41 24.94 14.91 0.45
C GLN A 41 26.37 15.25 0.00
N THR A 42 26.50 16.24 -0.87
CA THR A 42 27.84 16.70 -1.34
C THR A 42 28.68 17.24 -0.20
N GLU A 43 28.09 18.04 0.71
CA GLU A 43 28.80 18.55 1.89
C GLU A 43 29.21 17.41 2.84
N THR A 44 28.33 16.44 3.06
CA THR A 44 28.62 15.26 3.88
C THR A 44 29.80 14.46 3.32
N GLU A 45 29.80 14.16 2.03
CA GLU A 45 30.89 13.45 1.34
C GLU A 45 32.22 14.23 1.45
N GLY A 46 32.17 15.55 1.27
CA GLY A 46 33.34 16.44 1.42
C GLY A 46 33.92 16.40 2.85
N LEU A 47 33.07 16.52 3.86
CA LEU A 47 33.50 16.46 5.26
C LEU A 47 34.00 15.06 5.65
N GLN A 48 33.45 14.00 5.15
CA GLN A 48 33.94 12.64 5.36
C GLN A 48 35.32 12.45 4.74
N ALA A 49 35.55 12.95 3.53
CA ALA A 49 36.84 12.93 2.87
C ALA A 49 37.88 13.76 3.67
N GLN A 50 37.52 14.98 4.12
CA GLN A 50 38.36 15.83 4.95
C GLN A 50 38.73 15.14 6.28
N ARG A 51 37.75 14.56 6.98
CA ARG A 51 37.97 13.80 8.21
C ARG A 51 38.99 12.68 8.02
N ASN A 52 38.86 11.93 6.93
CA ASN A 52 39.79 10.84 6.62
C ASN A 52 41.17 11.33 6.28
N ALA A 53 41.32 12.48 5.60
CA ALA A 53 42.61 13.12 5.32
C ALA A 53 43.29 13.61 6.59
N LEU A 54 42.53 14.32 7.46
CA LEU A 54 43.02 14.81 8.75
C LEU A 54 43.47 13.66 9.67
N ALA A 55 42.70 12.56 9.70
CA ALA A 55 43.07 11.37 10.48
C ALA A 55 44.42 10.78 10.04
N LYS A 56 44.66 10.70 8.71
CA LYS A 56 45.97 10.26 8.17
C LYS A 56 47.09 11.24 8.54
N GLN A 57 46.83 12.55 8.45
CA GLN A 57 47.80 13.59 8.79
C GLN A 57 48.19 13.57 10.30
N ILE A 58 47.18 13.43 11.18
CA ILE A 58 47.40 13.26 12.64
C ILE A 58 48.25 12.02 12.90
N GLY A 59 47.98 10.89 12.23
CA GLY A 59 48.77 9.67 12.34
C GLY A 59 50.24 9.90 11.92
N ALA A 60 50.48 10.60 10.80
CA ALA A 60 51.80 10.89 10.28
C ALA A 60 52.61 11.85 11.21
N LEU A 61 51.97 12.91 11.74
CA LEU A 61 52.61 13.85 12.67
C LEU A 61 52.98 13.14 13.99
N LYS A 62 52.06 12.35 14.55
CA LYS A 62 52.31 11.59 15.79
C LYS A 62 53.44 10.56 15.62
N SER A 63 53.53 9.90 14.47
CA SER A 63 54.60 8.93 14.21
C SER A 63 55.99 9.57 14.10
N LYS A 64 56.05 10.87 13.75
CA LYS A 64 57.29 11.64 13.66
C LYS A 64 57.61 12.39 14.95
N GLY A 65 56.75 12.35 15.98
CA GLY A 65 56.90 13.13 17.22
C GLY A 65 56.60 14.63 17.04
N GLU A 66 55.93 15.03 15.95
CA GLU A 66 55.58 16.42 15.63
C GLU A 66 54.23 16.79 16.30
N ASP A 67 54.05 18.12 16.54
CA ASP A 67 52.79 18.61 17.15
C ASP A 67 51.62 18.48 16.20
N ALA A 68 50.59 17.75 16.61
CA ALA A 68 49.35 17.53 15.85
C ALA A 68 48.15 18.36 16.39
N SER A 69 48.37 19.25 17.35
CA SER A 69 47.28 19.94 18.07
C SER A 69 46.35 20.74 17.16
N ALA A 70 46.89 21.46 16.19
CA ALA A 70 46.10 22.25 15.25
C ALA A 70 45.20 21.35 14.34
N VAL A 71 45.76 20.26 13.81
CA VAL A 71 45.04 19.31 12.96
C VAL A 71 44.01 18.55 13.77
N MET A 72 44.27 18.25 15.03
CA MET A 72 43.31 17.64 15.95
C MET A 72 42.14 18.59 16.25
N ALA A 73 42.41 19.88 16.46
CA ALA A 73 41.35 20.88 16.68
C ALA A 73 40.43 21.01 15.46
N GLU A 74 40.99 21.04 14.23
CA GLU A 74 40.19 21.04 12.99
C GLU A 74 39.36 19.77 12.87
N SER A 75 39.91 18.60 13.15
CA SER A 75 39.21 17.32 13.09
C SER A 75 38.04 17.24 14.09
N GLN A 76 38.16 17.90 15.26
CA GLN A 76 37.12 17.90 16.31
C GLN A 76 35.84 18.65 15.93
N ALA A 77 35.91 19.61 14.99
CA ALA A 77 34.73 20.35 14.52
C ALA A 77 33.82 19.54 13.55
N ILE A 78 34.42 18.59 12.83
CA ILE A 78 33.73 17.83 11.77
C ILE A 78 32.59 16.96 12.30
N PRO A 79 32.69 16.16 13.38
CA PRO A 79 31.62 15.29 13.86
C PRO A 79 30.31 16.03 14.17
N GLY A 80 30.40 17.22 14.78
CA GLY A 80 29.21 18.04 15.04
C GLY A 80 28.47 18.47 13.75
N ARG A 81 29.25 18.86 12.74
CA ARG A 81 28.66 19.24 11.43
C ARG A 81 28.10 18.04 10.70
N LEU A 82 28.76 16.89 10.70
CA LEU A 82 28.25 15.66 10.11
C LEU A 82 26.93 15.24 10.76
N LYS A 83 26.81 15.32 12.08
CA LYS A 83 25.56 15.02 12.79
C LYS A 83 24.43 15.97 12.39
N ALA A 84 24.69 17.26 12.23
CA ALA A 84 23.69 18.23 11.78
C ALA A 84 23.23 17.93 10.34
N LEU A 85 24.16 17.58 9.44
CA LEU A 85 23.86 17.21 8.07
C LEU A 85 23.07 15.90 7.96
N GLU A 86 23.34 14.93 8.84
CA GLU A 86 22.59 13.68 8.94
C GLU A 86 21.12 13.95 9.32
N GLN A 87 20.88 14.85 10.27
CA GLN A 87 19.53 15.27 10.65
C GLN A 87 18.83 16.01 9.51
N ASP A 88 19.53 16.92 8.84
CA ASP A 88 19.00 17.65 7.69
C ASP A 88 18.66 16.70 6.52
N LEU A 89 19.52 15.73 6.26
CA LEU A 89 19.25 14.70 5.23
C LEU A 89 18.01 13.86 5.56
N ALA A 90 17.88 13.44 6.81
CA ALA A 90 16.72 12.67 7.28
C ALA A 90 15.42 13.48 7.13
N GLU A 91 15.44 14.76 7.48
CA GLU A 91 14.29 15.66 7.31
C GLU A 91 13.89 15.80 5.85
N VAL A 92 14.84 16.08 4.95
CA VAL A 92 14.60 16.20 3.51
C VAL A 92 14.06 14.90 2.91
N GLN A 93 14.61 13.75 3.32
CA GLN A 93 14.14 12.44 2.87
C GLN A 93 12.71 12.17 3.33
N THR A 94 12.36 12.55 4.55
CA THR A 94 10.98 12.43 5.06
C THR A 94 10.03 13.29 4.23
N GLN A 95 10.37 14.56 3.99
CA GLN A 95 9.54 15.47 3.18
C GLN A 95 9.35 14.96 1.74
N LEU A 96 10.40 14.41 1.12
CA LEU A 96 10.30 13.79 -0.21
C LEU A 96 9.41 12.55 -0.18
N ALA A 97 9.55 11.69 0.82
CA ALA A 97 8.72 10.49 0.96
C ALA A 97 7.24 10.84 1.16
N ASP A 98 6.93 11.80 2.03
CA ASP A 98 5.56 12.26 2.30
C ASP A 98 4.92 12.84 1.04
N MET A 99 5.66 13.69 0.32
CA MET A 99 5.21 14.24 -0.96
C MET A 99 4.90 13.13 -1.97
N LEU A 100 5.81 12.17 -2.14
CA LEU A 100 5.67 11.09 -3.13
C LEU A 100 4.58 10.08 -2.76
N MET A 101 4.33 9.85 -1.47
CA MET A 101 3.22 9.00 -1.02
C MET A 101 1.84 9.58 -1.35
N ALA A 102 1.73 10.90 -1.46
CA ALA A 102 0.49 11.57 -1.85
C ALA A 102 0.22 11.51 -3.36
N ILE A 103 1.24 11.24 -4.19
CA ILE A 103 1.14 11.21 -5.65
C ILE A 103 0.77 9.80 -6.14
N PRO A 104 -0.25 9.65 -7.01
CA PRO A 104 -0.58 8.35 -7.60
C PRO A 104 0.48 7.89 -8.61
N ASN A 105 0.47 6.59 -8.93
CA ASN A 105 1.31 6.04 -9.98
C ASN A 105 0.94 6.57 -11.37
N LEU A 106 1.89 6.47 -12.30
CA LEU A 106 1.66 6.82 -13.70
C LEU A 106 0.70 5.82 -14.35
N PRO A 107 -0.26 6.28 -15.17
CA PRO A 107 -1.08 5.37 -15.95
C PRO A 107 -0.23 4.66 -17.00
N HIS A 108 -0.55 3.41 -17.35
CA HIS A 108 0.06 2.74 -18.48
C HIS A 108 -0.31 3.44 -19.81
N GLU A 109 0.52 3.31 -20.81
CA GLU A 109 0.31 3.99 -22.12
C GLU A 109 -0.98 3.56 -22.83
N SER A 110 -1.44 2.34 -22.57
CA SER A 110 -2.71 1.82 -23.11
C SER A 110 -3.96 2.38 -22.45
N VAL A 111 -3.82 3.11 -21.35
CA VAL A 111 -4.97 3.69 -20.63
C VAL A 111 -5.45 4.92 -21.39
N PRO A 112 -6.71 4.94 -21.86
CA PRO A 112 -7.27 6.12 -22.54
C PRO A 112 -7.35 7.30 -21.56
N VAL A 113 -7.14 8.49 -22.10
CA VAL A 113 -7.33 9.72 -21.32
C VAL A 113 -8.81 10.01 -21.22
N GLY A 114 -9.28 10.24 -19.99
CA GLY A 114 -10.69 10.54 -19.71
C GLY A 114 -10.84 11.24 -18.37
N SER A 115 -11.94 11.96 -18.21
CA SER A 115 -12.27 12.76 -17.02
C SER A 115 -13.22 12.02 -16.05
N SER A 116 -13.95 11.03 -16.55
CA SER A 116 -14.91 10.24 -15.77
C SER A 116 -15.00 8.79 -16.25
N ALA A 117 -15.71 7.97 -15.49
CA ALA A 117 -15.99 6.58 -15.84
C ALA A 117 -16.82 6.44 -17.13
N ASP A 118 -17.56 7.47 -17.52
CA ASP A 118 -18.38 7.46 -18.74
C ASP A 118 -17.52 7.43 -20.01
N GLU A 119 -16.27 7.83 -19.92
CA GLU A 119 -15.29 7.80 -21.01
C GLU A 119 -14.50 6.48 -21.07
N ASN A 120 -14.81 5.51 -20.20
CA ASN A 120 -14.18 4.20 -20.26
C ASN A 120 -14.54 3.48 -21.55
N ILE A 121 -13.54 2.89 -22.19
CA ILE A 121 -13.72 2.11 -23.41
C ILE A 121 -14.06 0.67 -23.04
N GLU A 122 -15.23 0.17 -23.50
CA GLU A 122 -15.58 -1.23 -23.35
C GLU A 122 -14.62 -2.09 -24.20
N VAL A 123 -13.80 -2.91 -23.54
CA VAL A 123 -12.81 -3.77 -24.23
C VAL A 123 -13.48 -5.01 -24.80
N ARG A 124 -14.41 -5.61 -24.07
CA ARG A 124 -15.14 -6.81 -24.48
C ARG A 124 -16.40 -7.00 -23.65
N ARG A 125 -17.47 -7.40 -24.31
CA ARG A 125 -18.68 -7.89 -23.66
C ARG A 125 -18.83 -9.38 -23.98
N TRP A 126 -19.06 -10.18 -22.97
CA TRP A 126 -19.39 -11.59 -23.10
C TRP A 126 -20.76 -11.87 -22.47
N VAL A 127 -21.61 -12.58 -23.19
CA VAL A 127 -22.89 -13.07 -22.71
C VAL A 127 -23.04 -14.56 -23.07
N PRO A 128 -23.59 -15.40 -22.17
CA PRO A 128 -23.70 -16.84 -22.36
C PRO A 128 -24.65 -17.14 -23.49
N GLN A 129 -25.02 -17.18 -24.38
CA GLN A 129 -26.06 -17.46 -25.39
C GLN A 129 -26.65 -16.18 -26.04
N ALA A 130 -25.79 -15.27 -26.44
CA ALA A 130 -26.22 -14.06 -27.11
C ALA A 130 -26.98 -14.43 -28.40
N ASP A 131 -28.30 -14.30 -28.40
CA ASP A 131 -29.10 -14.22 -29.58
C ASP A 131 -29.43 -12.75 -29.86
N PRO A 132 -28.76 -12.11 -30.82
CA PRO A 132 -29.01 -10.70 -31.14
C PRO A 132 -30.46 -10.41 -31.58
N SER A 133 -31.21 -11.43 -31.98
CA SER A 133 -32.61 -11.30 -32.46
C SER A 133 -33.63 -11.38 -31.34
N SER A 134 -33.23 -11.88 -30.15
CA SER A 134 -34.17 -12.11 -29.04
C SER A 134 -34.57 -10.84 -28.28
N GLY A 135 -33.88 -9.74 -28.47
CA GLY A 135 -34.06 -8.54 -27.65
C GLY A 135 -33.62 -8.71 -26.18
N ASP A 136 -33.04 -9.85 -25.84
CA ASP A 136 -32.49 -10.16 -24.54
C ASP A 136 -30.97 -9.87 -24.52
N PRO A 137 -30.53 -8.72 -24.01
CA PRO A 137 -29.12 -8.33 -24.03
C PRO A 137 -28.21 -9.20 -23.13
N GLN A 138 -28.81 -10.02 -22.28
CA GLN A 138 -28.12 -10.92 -21.37
C GLN A 138 -28.15 -12.38 -21.82
N GLY A 139 -28.98 -12.74 -22.79
CA GLY A 139 -29.11 -14.09 -23.34
C GLY A 139 -29.57 -15.13 -22.32
N LEU A 140 -30.29 -14.71 -21.29
CA LEU A 140 -30.73 -15.60 -20.21
C LEU A 140 -32.04 -16.37 -20.51
N GLY A 141 -32.87 -15.83 -21.35
CA GLY A 141 -34.20 -16.42 -21.66
C GLY A 141 -35.22 -16.34 -20.52
N PHE A 142 -34.88 -15.62 -19.44
CA PHE A 142 -35.75 -15.39 -18.28
C PHE A 142 -35.44 -14.07 -17.60
N GLU A 143 -36.39 -13.53 -16.82
CA GLU A 143 -36.21 -12.34 -16.01
C GLU A 143 -35.33 -12.64 -14.81
N PRO A 144 -34.10 -12.04 -14.69
CA PRO A 144 -33.20 -12.30 -13.60
C PRO A 144 -33.68 -11.64 -12.30
N ARG A 145 -33.61 -12.36 -11.18
CA ARG A 145 -33.84 -11.80 -9.85
C ARG A 145 -32.53 -11.36 -9.24
N ASP A 146 -32.58 -10.30 -8.42
CA ASP A 146 -31.41 -9.82 -7.71
C ASP A 146 -30.97 -10.78 -6.58
N HIS A 147 -29.74 -10.64 -6.16
CA HIS A 147 -29.10 -11.49 -5.14
C HIS A 147 -29.75 -11.37 -3.75
N VAL A 148 -30.39 -10.25 -3.41
CA VAL A 148 -31.11 -10.08 -2.15
C VAL A 148 -32.35 -10.97 -2.15
N THR A 149 -33.20 -10.83 -3.17
CA THR A 149 -34.41 -11.62 -3.33
C THR A 149 -34.14 -13.12 -3.34
N LEU A 150 -33.07 -13.55 -4.01
CA LEU A 150 -32.69 -14.98 -4.04
C LEU A 150 -32.08 -15.42 -2.72
N GLY A 151 -31.21 -14.59 -2.13
CA GLY A 151 -30.47 -14.91 -0.92
C GLY A 151 -31.35 -15.05 0.31
N GLU A 152 -32.35 -14.19 0.47
CA GLU A 152 -33.30 -14.26 1.60
C GLU A 152 -34.03 -15.61 1.66
N THR A 153 -34.37 -16.20 0.54
CA THR A 153 -35.03 -17.50 0.48
C THR A 153 -34.16 -18.67 0.96
N ILE A 154 -32.84 -18.48 0.98
CA ILE A 154 -31.87 -19.51 1.36
C ILE A 154 -31.05 -19.14 2.61
N GLY A 155 -31.45 -18.07 3.32
CA GLY A 155 -30.94 -17.73 4.64
C GLY A 155 -29.97 -16.56 4.73
N LEU A 156 -29.91 -15.67 3.72
CA LEU A 156 -29.27 -14.37 3.80
C LEU A 156 -30.14 -13.40 4.60
N ASP A 157 -29.60 -12.76 5.64
CA ASP A 157 -30.37 -11.98 6.59
C ASP A 157 -29.62 -10.67 6.94
N PHE A 158 -30.06 -9.58 6.34
CA PHE A 158 -29.49 -8.26 6.57
C PHE A 158 -30.01 -7.60 7.84
N ASP A 159 -31.23 -7.88 8.26
CA ASP A 159 -31.83 -7.31 9.46
C ASP A 159 -31.12 -7.81 10.72
N THR A 160 -30.84 -9.11 10.78
CA THR A 160 -30.01 -9.68 11.86
C THR A 160 -28.61 -9.11 11.85
N ALA A 161 -27.97 -8.96 10.70
CA ALA A 161 -26.64 -8.36 10.58
C ALA A 161 -26.63 -6.91 11.07
N ALA A 162 -27.64 -6.13 10.72
CA ALA A 162 -27.77 -4.73 11.15
C ALA A 162 -27.90 -4.62 12.69
N LYS A 163 -28.60 -5.55 13.32
CA LYS A 163 -28.70 -5.61 14.80
C LYS A 163 -27.39 -5.99 15.47
N LEU A 164 -26.56 -6.83 14.83
CA LEU A 164 -25.31 -7.32 15.38
C LEU A 164 -24.15 -6.33 15.17
N SER A 165 -24.07 -5.67 14.01
CA SER A 165 -22.88 -4.91 13.62
C SER A 165 -23.19 -3.61 12.89
N GLY A 166 -24.46 -3.34 12.57
CA GLY A 166 -24.84 -2.16 11.80
C GLY A 166 -25.08 -2.42 10.31
N ALA A 167 -25.28 -1.35 9.56
CA ALA A 167 -25.49 -1.43 8.12
C ALA A 167 -24.25 -1.99 7.39
N ARG A 168 -24.46 -2.54 6.18
CA ARG A 168 -23.42 -3.10 5.32
C ARG A 168 -22.70 -4.34 5.88
N PHE A 169 -23.33 -5.03 6.80
CA PHE A 169 -22.96 -6.38 7.22
C PHE A 169 -24.01 -7.37 6.70
N SER A 170 -23.61 -8.61 6.54
CA SER A 170 -24.52 -9.71 6.18
C SER A 170 -24.44 -10.82 7.21
N PHE A 171 -25.57 -11.42 7.52
CA PHE A 171 -25.66 -12.63 8.30
C PHE A 171 -26.15 -13.76 7.40
N MET A 172 -25.48 -14.89 7.45
CA MET A 172 -25.78 -16.05 6.61
C MET A 172 -26.04 -17.27 7.47
N ARG A 173 -27.15 -17.99 7.22
CA ARG A 173 -27.46 -19.24 7.89
C ARG A 173 -27.95 -20.30 6.92
N GLY A 174 -27.75 -21.58 7.29
CA GLY A 174 -28.22 -22.71 6.50
C GLY A 174 -27.57 -22.81 5.10
N PRO A 175 -28.38 -22.97 4.02
CA PRO A 175 -27.85 -23.22 2.69
C PRO A 175 -26.90 -22.15 2.17
N ILE A 176 -27.18 -20.85 2.37
CA ILE A 176 -26.32 -19.77 1.89
C ILE A 176 -24.95 -19.77 2.61
N ALA A 177 -24.90 -20.04 3.91
CA ALA A 177 -23.65 -20.14 4.65
C ALA A 177 -22.79 -21.31 4.16
N ARG A 178 -23.43 -22.45 3.82
CA ARG A 178 -22.75 -23.60 3.22
C ARG A 178 -22.24 -23.27 1.82
N LEU A 179 -23.02 -22.55 1.01
CA LEU A 179 -22.61 -22.10 -0.32
C LEU A 179 -21.40 -21.16 -0.24
N HIS A 180 -21.42 -20.17 0.65
CA HIS A 180 -20.29 -19.25 0.87
C HIS A 180 -18.99 -20.02 1.18
N ARG A 181 -19.03 -20.98 2.12
CA ARG A 181 -17.88 -21.80 2.44
C ARG A 181 -17.42 -22.69 1.27
N ALA A 182 -18.36 -23.29 0.55
CA ALA A 182 -18.04 -24.15 -0.60
C ALA A 182 -17.37 -23.36 -1.73
N LEU A 183 -17.82 -22.13 -2.00
CA LEU A 183 -17.21 -21.25 -2.99
C LEU A 183 -15.79 -20.83 -2.57
N ALA A 184 -15.60 -20.49 -1.29
CA ALA A 184 -14.27 -20.14 -0.79
C ALA A 184 -13.28 -21.30 -0.96
N GLN A 185 -13.69 -22.51 -0.58
CA GLN A 185 -12.85 -23.70 -0.75
C GLN A 185 -12.59 -23.99 -2.23
N PHE A 186 -13.62 -23.97 -3.08
CA PHE A 186 -13.46 -24.20 -4.52
C PHE A 186 -12.45 -23.22 -5.14
N MET A 187 -12.52 -21.94 -4.78
CA MET A 187 -11.59 -20.93 -5.29
C MET A 187 -10.16 -21.16 -4.80
N LEU A 188 -9.96 -21.56 -3.54
CA LEU A 188 -8.64 -21.92 -3.02
C LEU A 188 -8.05 -23.13 -3.72
N ASP A 189 -8.85 -24.20 -3.85
CA ASP A 189 -8.43 -25.45 -4.52
C ASP A 189 -8.04 -25.16 -5.98
N LEU A 190 -8.82 -24.34 -6.69
CA LEU A 190 -8.51 -23.94 -8.06
C LEU A 190 -7.15 -23.19 -8.15
N GLN A 191 -6.89 -22.26 -7.23
CA GLN A 191 -5.64 -21.51 -7.25
C GLN A 191 -4.45 -22.39 -6.91
N THR A 192 -4.56 -23.27 -5.92
CA THR A 192 -3.47 -24.11 -5.46
C THR A 192 -3.19 -25.28 -6.40
N GLU A 193 -4.22 -25.95 -6.89
CA GLU A 193 -4.06 -27.17 -7.70
C GLU A 193 -3.81 -26.88 -9.19
N GLN A 194 -4.43 -25.82 -9.74
CA GLN A 194 -4.40 -25.55 -11.19
C GLN A 194 -3.50 -24.36 -11.55
N HIS A 195 -3.38 -23.36 -10.69
CA HIS A 195 -2.65 -22.12 -10.99
C HIS A 195 -1.30 -22.02 -10.28
N GLY A 196 -0.95 -23.00 -9.43
CA GLY A 196 0.36 -23.09 -8.79
C GLY A 196 0.59 -22.03 -7.70
N TYR A 197 -0.47 -21.58 -7.03
CA TYR A 197 -0.35 -20.73 -5.86
C TYR A 197 -0.06 -21.55 -4.60
N SER A 198 0.69 -20.95 -3.68
CA SER A 198 0.84 -21.46 -2.31
C SER A 198 -0.20 -20.84 -1.41
N GLU A 199 -0.99 -21.67 -0.74
CA GLU A 199 -1.97 -21.20 0.24
C GLU A 199 -1.29 -20.68 1.50
N CYS A 200 -1.76 -19.54 2.01
CA CYS A 200 -1.29 -18.92 3.22
C CYS A 200 -2.45 -18.68 4.20
N TYR A 201 -2.19 -18.89 5.48
CA TYR A 201 -3.01 -18.37 6.57
C TYR A 201 -2.31 -17.15 7.17
N THR A 202 -3.01 -16.01 7.22
CA THR A 202 -2.38 -14.74 7.60
C THR A 202 -3.12 -14.07 8.76
N PRO A 203 -2.45 -13.22 9.56
CA PRO A 203 -3.10 -12.37 10.55
C PRO A 203 -4.10 -11.40 9.88
N TYR A 204 -5.23 -11.16 10.56
CA TYR A 204 -6.25 -10.17 10.13
C TYR A 204 -6.06 -8.80 10.78
N ILE A 205 -5.28 -8.76 11.86
CA ILE A 205 -4.88 -7.53 12.54
C ILE A 205 -3.41 -7.31 12.28
N VAL A 206 -3.05 -6.13 11.78
CA VAL A 206 -1.69 -5.78 11.36
C VAL A 206 -1.27 -4.41 11.89
N ASN A 207 0.03 -4.19 11.98
CA ASN A 207 0.61 -2.93 12.40
C ASN A 207 0.52 -1.87 11.29
N ALA A 208 0.53 -0.59 11.66
CA ALA A 208 0.51 0.54 10.73
C ALA A 208 1.60 0.45 9.66
N SER A 209 2.80 0.01 10.02
CA SER A 209 3.94 -0.16 9.11
C SER A 209 3.67 -1.14 7.95
N THR A 210 2.85 -2.16 8.19
CA THR A 210 2.42 -3.13 7.16
C THR A 210 1.50 -2.47 6.12
N LEU A 211 0.59 -1.61 6.57
CA LEU A 211 -0.31 -0.84 5.70
C LEU A 211 0.40 0.27 4.92
N MET A 212 1.46 0.84 5.47
CA MET A 212 2.30 1.82 4.76
C MET A 212 3.04 1.15 3.59
N GLY A 213 3.53 -0.08 3.77
CA GLY A 213 4.25 -0.84 2.75
C GLY A 213 3.42 -1.13 1.50
N THR A 214 2.10 -1.24 1.63
CA THR A 214 1.17 -1.50 0.53
C THR A 214 0.34 -0.27 0.12
N GLY A 215 0.64 0.91 0.69
CA GLY A 215 0.09 2.20 0.29
C GLY A 215 -1.33 2.52 0.78
N GLN A 216 -1.88 1.75 1.74
CA GLN A 216 -3.16 2.10 2.37
C GLN A 216 -3.01 3.29 3.32
N LEU A 217 -1.93 3.34 4.07
CA LEU A 217 -1.60 4.49 4.89
C LEU A 217 -0.57 5.39 4.18
N PRO A 218 -0.57 6.69 4.46
CA PRO A 218 -1.54 7.43 5.30
C PRO A 218 -2.85 7.76 4.59
N LYS A 219 -2.91 7.65 3.25
CA LYS A 219 -3.94 8.21 2.38
C LYS A 219 -5.35 7.70 2.69
N PHE A 220 -5.49 6.40 2.95
CA PHE A 220 -6.78 5.73 3.15
C PHE A 220 -7.07 5.40 4.62
N LYS A 221 -6.47 6.14 5.57
CA LYS A 221 -6.71 5.90 7.01
C LYS A 221 -8.20 5.88 7.36
N ASN A 222 -8.98 6.79 6.80
CA ASN A 222 -10.42 6.89 7.07
C ASN A 222 -11.25 5.72 6.48
N ASP A 223 -10.67 4.96 5.55
CA ASP A 223 -11.31 3.78 4.97
C ASP A 223 -10.94 2.49 5.72
N MET A 224 -10.11 2.58 6.77
CA MET A 224 -9.67 1.44 7.55
C MET A 224 -10.49 1.28 8.83
N PHE A 225 -10.66 0.03 9.27
CA PHE A 225 -11.03 -0.28 10.63
C PHE A 225 -9.76 -0.41 11.47
N TRP A 226 -9.66 0.32 12.56
CA TRP A 226 -8.57 0.15 13.53
C TRP A 226 -9.08 -0.49 14.80
N VAL A 227 -8.19 -1.12 15.53
CA VAL A 227 -8.48 -1.84 16.77
C VAL A 227 -7.61 -1.31 17.90
N THR A 228 -8.19 -1.28 19.10
CA THR A 228 -7.45 -1.09 20.34
C THR A 228 -7.40 -2.42 21.07
N ARG A 229 -6.23 -2.77 21.60
CA ARG A 229 -6.08 -3.97 22.43
C ARG A 229 -6.65 -3.67 23.82
N GLY A 230 -7.55 -4.52 24.28
CA GLY A 230 -8.05 -4.47 25.65
C GLY A 230 -7.05 -5.09 26.63
N GLY A 231 -6.93 -4.52 27.84
CA GLY A 231 -6.12 -5.07 28.91
C GLY A 231 -4.64 -4.69 28.91
N ASP A 232 -4.15 -3.95 27.93
CA ASP A 232 -2.80 -3.38 27.99
C ASP A 232 -2.81 -2.21 28.98
N GLU A 233 -1.94 -2.26 29.98
CA GLU A 233 -1.65 -1.07 30.79
C GLU A 233 -0.98 -0.02 29.91
N PRO A 234 -1.34 1.27 30.05
CA PRO A 234 -0.70 2.31 29.27
C PRO A 234 0.79 2.33 29.58
N THR A 235 1.62 2.18 28.54
CA THR A 235 3.07 2.39 28.67
C THR A 235 3.31 3.86 28.92
N LEU A 236 4.03 4.19 29.98
CA LEU A 236 4.37 5.56 30.34
C LEU A 236 5.83 5.86 29.92
N ASP A 237 6.09 7.08 29.45
CA ASP A 237 7.43 7.58 29.28
C ASP A 237 8.08 7.92 30.63
N GLU A 238 9.37 8.33 30.62
CA GLU A 238 10.11 8.72 31.84
C GLU A 238 9.48 9.93 32.56
N GLN A 239 8.63 10.69 31.89
CA GLN A 239 7.91 11.84 32.41
C GLN A 239 6.50 11.50 32.91
N GLY A 240 6.06 10.23 32.77
CA GLY A 240 4.74 9.75 33.19
C GLY A 240 3.62 10.02 32.16
N ASN A 241 3.92 10.41 30.92
CA ASN A 241 2.95 10.56 29.88
C ASN A 241 2.65 9.19 29.23
N VAL A 242 1.41 9.00 28.81
CA VAL A 242 1.02 7.79 28.09
C VAL A 242 1.71 7.76 26.72
N ILE A 243 2.56 6.76 26.52
CA ILE A 243 3.07 6.42 25.19
C ILE A 243 1.91 5.74 24.46
N ALA A 244 1.41 6.36 23.39
CA ALA A 244 0.42 5.73 22.54
C ALA A 244 1.01 4.42 21.97
N GLY A 245 0.33 3.31 22.21
CA GLY A 245 0.69 2.02 21.60
C GLY A 245 0.66 2.11 20.08
N GLU A 246 1.36 1.20 19.40
CA GLU A 246 1.30 1.11 17.94
C GLU A 246 -0.16 0.86 17.51
N GLU A 247 -0.69 1.74 16.63
CA GLU A 247 -2.03 1.55 16.06
C GLU A 247 -2.08 0.25 15.26
N GLN A 248 -3.07 -0.57 15.53
CA GLN A 248 -3.34 -1.79 14.79
C GLN A 248 -4.63 -1.67 13.98
N TYR A 249 -4.68 -2.37 12.87
CA TYR A 249 -5.75 -2.26 11.88
C TYR A 249 -6.22 -3.63 11.45
N LEU A 250 -7.52 -3.75 11.16
CA LEU A 250 -8.06 -4.88 10.42
C LEU A 250 -7.66 -4.76 8.95
N ILE A 251 -7.21 -5.85 8.34
CA ILE A 251 -6.81 -5.85 6.93
C ILE A 251 -7.97 -5.49 6.01
N SER A 252 -7.74 -4.62 5.05
CA SER A 252 -8.70 -4.29 3.98
C SER A 252 -8.58 -5.23 2.76
N THR A 253 -7.51 -6.00 2.70
CA THR A 253 -7.23 -7.05 1.72
C THR A 253 -6.11 -7.95 2.24
N SER A 254 -6.11 -9.24 1.88
CA SER A 254 -5.01 -10.16 2.18
C SER A 254 -3.69 -9.77 1.49
N GLU A 255 -3.76 -8.99 0.43
CA GLU A 255 -2.59 -8.40 -0.25
C GLU A 255 -1.63 -7.72 0.73
N ILE A 256 -2.16 -7.01 1.73
CA ILE A 256 -1.37 -6.31 2.75
C ILE A 256 -0.38 -7.25 3.44
N THR A 257 -0.86 -8.39 3.89
CA THR A 257 -0.06 -9.38 4.61
C THR A 257 0.82 -10.19 3.68
N LEU A 258 0.29 -10.65 2.54
CA LEU A 258 1.02 -11.50 1.60
C LEU A 258 2.17 -10.74 0.92
N THR A 259 1.97 -9.50 0.50
CA THR A 259 3.02 -8.66 -0.08
C THR A 259 4.09 -8.30 0.95
N SER A 260 3.70 -8.08 2.21
CA SER A 260 4.63 -7.75 3.29
C SER A 260 5.59 -8.87 3.68
N LEU A 261 5.39 -10.10 3.22
CA LEU A 261 6.34 -11.20 3.41
C LEU A 261 7.71 -10.92 2.79
N VAL A 262 7.77 -10.10 1.75
CA VAL A 262 9.02 -9.73 1.07
C VAL A 262 9.46 -8.30 1.37
N ARG A 263 8.79 -7.62 2.32
CA ARG A 263 9.18 -6.28 2.75
C ARG A 263 10.59 -6.32 3.36
N ASP A 264 11.42 -5.34 3.01
CA ASP A 264 12.80 -5.22 3.48
C ASP A 264 13.68 -6.45 3.17
N THR A 265 13.29 -7.25 2.16
CA THR A 265 13.98 -8.47 1.76
C THR A 265 14.43 -8.39 0.31
N ILE A 266 15.67 -8.76 0.04
CA ILE A 266 16.18 -8.97 -1.32
C ILE A 266 15.82 -10.40 -1.74
N VAL A 267 14.84 -10.53 -2.63
CA VAL A 267 14.38 -11.83 -3.12
C VAL A 267 15.29 -12.31 -4.26
N PRO A 268 15.89 -13.53 -4.15
CA PRO A 268 16.65 -14.12 -5.25
C PRO A 268 15.78 -14.33 -6.50
N ALA A 269 16.30 -14.00 -7.68
CA ALA A 269 15.56 -14.14 -8.95
C ALA A 269 15.04 -15.58 -9.19
N ALA A 270 15.75 -16.59 -8.69
CA ALA A 270 15.33 -18.00 -8.81
C ALA A 270 14.06 -18.35 -8.01
N GLN A 271 13.64 -17.50 -7.06
CA GLN A 271 12.40 -17.67 -6.29
C GLN A 271 11.20 -17.01 -6.96
N LEU A 272 11.41 -16.28 -8.02
CA LEU A 272 10.33 -15.61 -8.77
C LEU A 272 9.78 -16.51 -9.90
N PRO A 273 8.49 -16.45 -10.20
CA PRO A 273 7.46 -15.67 -9.52
C PRO A 273 7.04 -16.27 -8.17
N ILE A 274 6.74 -15.42 -7.18
CA ILE A 274 6.11 -15.83 -5.92
C ILE A 274 4.60 -15.69 -6.10
N ARG A 275 3.86 -16.80 -5.98
CA ARG A 275 2.42 -16.85 -6.10
C ARG A 275 1.81 -17.31 -4.80
N LEU A 276 1.05 -16.42 -4.13
CA LEU A 276 0.45 -16.66 -2.84
C LEU A 276 -1.06 -16.46 -2.92
N THR A 277 -1.81 -17.27 -2.22
CA THR A 277 -3.26 -17.12 -2.08
C THR A 277 -3.68 -17.23 -0.63
N ALA A 278 -4.73 -16.52 -0.24
CA ALA A 278 -5.34 -16.64 1.07
C ALA A 278 -6.83 -16.32 0.97
N HIS A 279 -7.64 -17.02 1.74
CA HIS A 279 -9.03 -16.64 1.96
C HIS A 279 -9.13 -15.90 3.29
N THR A 280 -9.42 -14.61 3.25
CA THR A 280 -9.53 -13.76 4.44
C THR A 280 -10.78 -12.88 4.41
N PRO A 281 -11.39 -12.58 5.56
CA PRO A 281 -12.26 -11.41 5.66
C PRO A 281 -11.41 -10.15 5.43
N CYS A 282 -11.95 -9.18 4.69
CA CYS A 282 -11.29 -7.93 4.35
C CYS A 282 -12.21 -6.79 4.76
N PHE A 283 -11.74 -5.93 5.66
CA PHE A 283 -12.57 -4.92 6.32
C PHE A 283 -12.33 -3.54 5.72
N ARG A 284 -13.39 -2.93 5.17
CA ARG A 284 -13.35 -1.57 4.60
C ARG A 284 -14.49 -0.74 5.18
N SER A 285 -14.20 0.47 5.64
CA SER A 285 -15.27 1.35 6.17
C SER A 285 -16.18 1.86 5.07
N GLU A 286 -15.75 1.77 3.80
CA GLU A 286 -16.50 2.25 2.62
C GLU A 286 -17.00 3.69 2.81
N ALA A 287 -16.15 4.54 3.39
CA ALA A 287 -16.46 5.93 3.64
C ALA A 287 -16.78 6.65 2.32
N GLY A 288 -17.86 7.41 2.28
CA GLY A 288 -18.27 8.17 1.10
C GLY A 288 -19.03 7.39 0.03
N SER A 289 -19.24 6.08 0.17
CA SER A 289 -20.10 5.34 -0.76
C SER A 289 -21.59 5.48 -0.39
N GLY A 290 -22.45 5.69 -1.41
CA GLY A 290 -23.90 5.88 -1.23
C GLY A 290 -24.71 5.35 -2.41
N GLY A 291 -26.04 5.42 -2.33
CA GLY A 291 -26.95 5.06 -3.39
C GLY A 291 -27.16 3.54 -3.59
N ARG A 292 -27.29 3.09 -4.84
CA ARG A 292 -27.54 1.68 -5.20
C ARG A 292 -26.47 0.73 -4.70
N ASP A 293 -25.23 1.19 -4.60
CA ASP A 293 -24.09 0.38 -4.20
C ASP A 293 -24.15 -0.11 -2.75
N THR A 294 -25.01 0.48 -1.93
CA THR A 294 -25.17 0.07 -0.51
C THR A 294 -26.18 -1.04 -0.30
N ARG A 295 -26.91 -1.45 -1.34
CA ARG A 295 -27.92 -2.52 -1.23
C ARG A 295 -27.29 -3.91 -1.28
N GLY A 296 -27.72 -4.77 -0.38
CA GLY A 296 -27.35 -6.18 -0.36
C GLY A 296 -25.85 -6.42 -0.17
N LEU A 297 -25.29 -7.30 -1.00
CA LEU A 297 -23.88 -7.71 -0.94
C LEU A 297 -22.97 -6.89 -1.88
N ILE A 298 -23.43 -5.83 -2.53
CA ILE A 298 -22.66 -5.09 -3.54
C ILE A 298 -21.48 -4.37 -2.89
N ARG A 299 -21.73 -3.66 -1.78
CA ARG A 299 -20.68 -3.03 -0.95
C ARG A 299 -20.91 -3.31 0.51
N GLN A 300 -20.05 -4.14 1.08
CA GLN A 300 -20.08 -4.52 2.48
C GLN A 300 -18.76 -4.17 3.17
N HIS A 301 -18.82 -3.97 4.48
CA HIS A 301 -17.63 -3.75 5.29
C HIS A 301 -16.69 -4.97 5.27
N PRO A 302 -17.14 -6.21 5.52
CA PRO A 302 -16.32 -7.39 5.29
C PRO A 302 -16.56 -7.98 3.90
N VAL A 303 -15.49 -8.14 3.12
CA VAL A 303 -15.47 -8.83 1.83
C VAL A 303 -14.41 -9.92 1.87
N SER A 304 -14.62 -11.05 1.21
CA SER A 304 -13.64 -12.15 1.13
C SER A 304 -12.93 -12.16 -0.23
N TYR A 305 -11.61 -12.30 -0.20
CA TYR A 305 -10.76 -12.43 -1.39
C TYR A 305 -9.92 -13.70 -1.31
N THR A 306 -9.55 -14.28 -2.46
CA THR A 306 -8.92 -15.59 -2.54
C THR A 306 -7.63 -15.67 -3.34
N HIS A 307 -7.11 -14.59 -3.93
CA HIS A 307 -5.84 -14.67 -4.66
C HIS A 307 -5.03 -13.39 -4.65
N LEU A 308 -3.70 -13.57 -4.76
CA LEU A 308 -2.72 -12.51 -4.98
C LEU A 308 -1.54 -13.09 -5.75
N THR A 309 -0.97 -12.31 -6.67
CA THR A 309 0.31 -12.59 -7.34
C THR A 309 1.25 -11.43 -7.11
N LEU A 310 2.50 -11.73 -6.71
CA LEU A 310 3.56 -10.73 -6.76
C LEU A 310 4.07 -10.64 -8.20
N PRO A 311 4.09 -9.45 -8.80
CA PRO A 311 4.50 -9.28 -10.18
C PRO A 311 5.98 -9.63 -10.38
N THR A 312 6.29 -10.18 -11.56
CA THR A 312 7.64 -10.62 -11.94
C THR A 312 8.38 -9.62 -12.79
N ASN A 313 7.73 -8.56 -13.23
CA ASN A 313 8.28 -7.49 -14.06
C ASN A 313 8.16 -6.14 -13.36
N ARG A 314 8.98 -5.19 -13.79
CA ARG A 314 9.12 -3.85 -13.19
C ARG A 314 7.94 -2.90 -13.48
N GLU A 315 6.82 -3.39 -13.96
CA GLU A 315 5.71 -2.57 -14.49
C GLU A 315 4.53 -2.42 -13.52
N VAL A 316 4.79 -2.54 -12.21
CA VAL A 316 3.75 -2.30 -11.19
C VAL A 316 4.12 -1.12 -10.31
#